data_cd44b9826d9e79ddf27c1a166a7ff79d
#
_entry.id   cd44b9826d9e79ddf27c1a166a7ff79d
#
_cell.length_a   1.000
_cell.length_b   1.000
_cell.length_c   1.000
_cell.angle_alpha   90.00
_cell.angle_beta   90.00
_cell.angle_gamma   90.00
#
_symmetry.space_group_name_H-M   'P 1'
#
loop_
_entity.id
_entity.type
_entity.pdbx_description
1 polymer ?
#
loop_
_entity_poly.entity_id
_entity_poly.type
_entity_poly.pdbx_seq_one_letter_code
_entity_poly.pdbx_strand_id
1 'polypeptide(L)'
;MKFSEYFTYDKADRAEEVRVKGRVLKNLYKKVRIPWFLIIVGAFLAVFNGLVILSQYDNYQAIFTGALQDLSPLWQYLAASFIQYILIFASILADVAFITIITGVRKKLWRKILHLPMKIFHKETPSGMLSRVTSDAEYAGKPFAAAIAVLQILIYIMSLSAAAPKDMPQALGFLIVTLILAIASIVVSVKICSQATTFVQSRISALTAHYSEQLANIKFVKASNAEEKAIERSYGLIEKRYKAALYNAFATGLQTLANNFTYIIIYSCAFLGGIVAIRQGAISDTTPISAIYAFGMALELTLVAIMTLPSYFAATIGGSKKLVSIFREPEEDVESGEALASAEGDIRLENVSFAYTDRPVVQELSALIPQGKVTAIVGPNGSGKSTVSRLIDRIYPADSGDLFLGDVKAADVSLRSWRDAFAVVSQTPALFAGSLRDNITYGIGHEVSGEELERVVELANLKDVVASHEGGLDYKIGLKGTGLSGGEQQRVAIARALLKDPKILILDEATANLDAKTEDEDKKGLASLMADRTVIEIAHKASALQDADHVIVLDEGRVTASGTIVEVEKENAFFRQLMQV
;
A
#
# COMPACT_ATOMS: atom_id res chain seq x y z
N MET A 1 -33.54 9.72 18.49
CA MET A 1 -32.17 9.14 18.58
C MET A 1 -31.34 10.01 19.50
N LYS A 2 -30.85 9.46 20.61
CA LYS A 2 -30.10 10.27 21.61
C LYS A 2 -28.70 10.53 21.08
N PHE A 3 -28.21 11.75 21.27
CA PHE A 3 -26.87 12.21 20.87
C PHE A 3 -25.75 11.27 21.38
N SER A 4 -25.99 10.57 22.49
CA SER A 4 -25.10 9.57 23.10
C SER A 4 -24.91 8.28 22.25
N GLU A 5 -25.85 7.93 21.37
CA GLU A 5 -25.74 6.72 20.52
C GLU A 5 -24.74 6.90 19.36
N TYR A 6 -24.37 8.15 19.04
CA TYR A 6 -23.32 8.46 18.06
C TYR A 6 -21.90 8.27 18.62
N PHE A 7 -21.77 8.11 19.94
CA PHE A 7 -20.47 8.10 20.66
C PHE A 7 -20.07 6.73 21.21
N THR A 8 -20.83 5.66 20.95
CA THR A 8 -20.39 4.31 21.30
C THR A 8 -19.25 3.90 20.39
N TYR A 9 -18.05 4.27 20.82
CA TYR A 9 -16.79 3.80 20.27
C TYR A 9 -16.62 2.35 20.68
N ASP A 10 -16.68 1.43 19.71
CA ASP A 10 -16.46 0.03 19.97
C ASP A 10 -15.01 -0.18 20.44
N LYS A 11 -14.82 -0.64 21.68
CA LYS A 11 -13.50 -0.89 22.28
C LYS A 11 -12.70 -1.96 21.53
N ALA A 12 -13.37 -2.74 20.68
CA ALA A 12 -12.73 -3.74 19.81
C ALA A 12 -11.84 -3.13 18.71
N ASP A 13 -12.03 -1.86 18.36
CA ASP A 13 -11.20 -1.12 17.39
C ASP A 13 -9.88 -0.57 18.00
N ARG A 14 -9.56 -0.88 19.23
CA ARG A 14 -8.19 -0.71 19.73
C ARG A 14 -7.33 -1.84 19.16
N ALA A 15 -7.13 -1.80 17.84
CA ALA A 15 -6.02 -2.51 17.23
C ALA A 15 -4.75 -2.21 18.04
N GLU A 16 -4.05 -3.28 18.44
CA GLU A 16 -2.79 -3.30 19.15
C GLU A 16 -2.02 -1.99 18.99
N GLU A 17 -1.80 -1.31 20.11
CA GLU A 17 -1.08 -0.03 20.13
C GLU A 17 0.38 -0.28 19.72
N VAL A 18 0.63 -0.36 18.43
CA VAL A 18 1.97 -0.50 17.87
C VAL A 18 2.71 0.80 18.18
N ARG A 19 3.45 0.82 19.30
CA ARG A 19 4.36 1.92 19.62
C ARG A 19 5.36 2.06 18.46
N VAL A 20 5.21 3.09 17.65
CA VAL A 20 6.13 3.40 16.57
C VAL A 20 7.45 3.84 17.21
N LYS A 21 8.42 2.92 17.29
CA LYS A 21 9.77 3.25 17.75
C LYS A 21 10.45 4.11 16.68
N GLY A 22 11.15 5.17 17.08
CA GLY A 22 11.84 6.11 16.18
C GLY A 22 12.81 5.44 15.18
N ARG A 23 13.41 4.28 15.54
CA ARG A 23 14.23 3.48 14.62
C ARG A 23 13.48 3.00 13.39
N VAL A 24 12.19 2.72 13.51
CA VAL A 24 11.38 2.20 12.40
C VAL A 24 11.00 3.32 11.44
N LEU A 25 10.71 4.52 11.95
CA LEU A 25 10.56 5.73 11.12
C LEU A 25 11.85 6.04 10.35
N LYS A 26 13.01 5.92 11.00
CA LYS A 26 14.31 6.08 10.32
C LYS A 26 14.47 5.09 9.16
N ASN A 27 14.04 3.84 9.32
CA ASN A 27 14.09 2.83 8.28
C ASN A 27 13.15 3.14 7.11
N LEU A 28 12.01 3.80 7.34
CA LEU A 28 11.09 4.24 6.29
C LEU A 28 11.79 5.15 5.28
N TYR A 29 12.60 6.11 5.77
CA TYR A 29 13.30 7.09 4.95
C TYR A 29 14.70 6.64 4.50
N LYS A 30 15.22 5.51 5.00
CA LYS A 30 16.51 4.96 4.57
C LYS A 30 16.49 4.66 3.08
N LYS A 31 17.46 5.15 2.31
CA LYS A 31 17.53 5.06 0.85
C LYS A 31 16.44 5.83 0.08
N VAL A 32 15.59 6.63 0.73
CA VAL A 32 14.71 7.58 0.05
C VAL A 32 15.51 8.86 -0.20
N ARG A 33 15.46 9.36 -1.44
CA ARG A 33 16.10 10.64 -1.77
C ARG A 33 15.28 11.77 -1.17
N ILE A 34 15.78 12.32 -0.05
CA ILE A 34 15.17 13.47 0.60
C ILE A 34 15.73 14.72 -0.09
N PRO A 35 14.90 15.59 -0.68
CA PRO A 35 15.34 16.80 -1.36
C PRO A 35 15.67 17.91 -0.35
N TRP A 36 16.73 17.73 0.43
CA TRP A 36 17.13 18.65 1.50
C TRP A 36 17.24 20.09 1.06
N PHE A 37 17.72 20.31 -0.17
CA PHE A 37 17.81 21.66 -0.74
C PHE A 37 16.44 22.35 -0.78
N LEU A 38 15.41 21.69 -1.28
CA LEU A 38 14.05 22.26 -1.35
C LEU A 38 13.44 22.46 0.04
N ILE A 39 13.72 21.55 0.97
CA ILE A 39 13.25 21.67 2.37
C ILE A 39 13.92 22.86 3.06
N ILE A 40 15.25 23.02 2.88
CA ILE A 40 16.01 24.12 3.47
C ILE A 40 15.58 25.44 2.87
N VAL A 41 15.42 25.52 1.54
CA VAL A 41 14.93 26.73 0.86
C VAL A 41 13.51 27.06 1.33
N GLY A 42 12.60 26.06 1.40
CA GLY A 42 11.24 26.25 1.90
C GLY A 42 11.22 26.73 3.36
N ALA A 43 12.08 26.17 4.22
CA ALA A 43 12.22 26.61 5.60
C ALA A 43 12.78 28.04 5.69
N PHE A 44 13.81 28.36 4.89
CA PHE A 44 14.38 29.71 4.81
C PHE A 44 13.34 30.74 4.38
N LEU A 45 12.54 30.42 3.35
CA LEU A 45 11.47 31.30 2.85
C LEU A 45 10.35 31.47 3.88
N ALA A 46 10.05 30.42 4.67
CA ALA A 46 9.11 30.51 5.78
C ALA A 46 9.61 31.46 6.89
N VAL A 47 10.92 31.39 7.20
CA VAL A 47 11.58 32.33 8.13
C VAL A 47 11.53 33.76 7.59
N PHE A 48 11.88 33.93 6.33
CA PHE A 48 11.89 35.23 5.69
C PHE A 48 10.49 35.86 5.63
N ASN A 49 9.47 35.05 5.34
CA ASN A 49 8.07 35.49 5.44
C ASN A 49 7.70 35.99 6.83
N GLY A 50 8.14 35.31 7.88
CA GLY A 50 7.96 35.77 9.27
C GLY A 50 8.64 37.13 9.54
N LEU A 51 9.83 37.35 8.99
CA LEU A 51 10.54 38.65 9.11
C LEU A 51 9.83 39.76 8.33
N VAL A 52 9.25 39.46 7.17
CA VAL A 52 8.42 40.42 6.42
C VAL A 52 7.18 40.81 7.22
N ILE A 53 6.53 39.87 7.88
CA ILE A 53 5.38 40.16 8.77
C ILE A 53 5.80 41.08 9.92
N LEU A 54 6.99 40.87 10.50
CA LEU A 54 7.54 41.76 11.52
C LEU A 54 7.75 43.18 11.00
N SER A 55 8.30 43.34 9.80
CA SER A 55 8.51 44.68 9.19
C SER A 55 7.20 45.40 8.90
N GLN A 56 6.13 44.68 8.61
CA GLN A 56 4.78 45.27 8.43
C GLN A 56 4.25 45.89 9.72
N TYR A 57 4.66 45.39 10.87
CA TYR A 57 4.26 45.91 12.16
C TYR A 57 4.68 47.37 12.35
N ASP A 58 5.93 47.72 12.11
CA ASP A 58 6.46 49.09 12.26
C ASP A 58 5.77 50.04 11.26
N ASN A 59 5.53 49.56 10.03
CA ASN A 59 4.84 50.34 9.01
C ASN A 59 3.36 50.57 9.38
N TYR A 60 2.70 49.57 9.99
CA TYR A 60 1.31 49.69 10.47
C TYR A 60 1.21 50.75 11.55
N GLN A 61 2.14 50.75 12.51
CA GLN A 61 2.20 51.73 13.57
C GLN A 61 2.41 53.15 12.98
N ALA A 62 3.35 53.30 12.04
CA ALA A 62 3.63 54.59 11.38
C ALA A 62 2.43 55.10 10.57
N ILE A 63 1.67 54.22 9.89
CA ILE A 63 0.44 54.59 9.17
C ILE A 63 -0.61 55.14 10.11
N PHE A 64 -0.83 54.51 11.27
CA PHE A 64 -1.86 54.95 12.24
C PHE A 64 -1.49 56.24 12.97
N THR A 65 -0.19 56.50 13.18
CA THR A 65 0.27 57.67 13.94
C THR A 65 0.56 58.90 13.08
N GLY A 66 0.86 58.76 11.79
CA GLY A 66 1.28 59.87 10.91
C GLY A 66 0.68 59.92 9.51
N ALA A 67 -0.33 59.15 9.24
CA ALA A 67 -0.74 58.67 7.93
C ALA A 67 -1.24 59.76 6.92
N LEU A 68 -1.45 60.97 7.30
CA LEU A 68 -1.93 62.01 6.36
C LEU A 68 -0.85 62.96 5.88
N GLN A 69 0.35 62.93 6.47
CA GLN A 69 1.44 63.83 6.12
C GLN A 69 2.59 63.15 5.31
N ASP A 70 2.78 61.85 5.50
CA ASP A 70 3.77 61.06 4.77
C ASP A 70 3.19 59.73 4.31
N LEU A 71 3.22 59.46 3.00
CA LEU A 71 2.72 58.22 2.39
C LEU A 71 3.80 57.13 2.31
N SER A 72 5.02 57.40 2.74
CA SER A 72 6.12 56.41 2.66
C SER A 72 5.86 55.13 3.45
N PRO A 73 5.26 55.15 4.67
CA PRO A 73 4.92 53.91 5.40
C PRO A 73 3.85 53.08 4.67
N LEU A 74 2.91 53.73 3.99
CA LEU A 74 1.90 53.04 3.18
C LEU A 74 2.54 52.27 2.03
N TRP A 75 3.46 52.90 1.29
CA TRP A 75 4.18 52.25 0.20
C TRP A 75 5.05 51.10 0.70
N GLN A 76 5.72 51.26 1.83
CA GLN A 76 6.50 50.18 2.46
C GLN A 76 5.61 49.02 2.87
N TYR A 77 4.43 49.25 3.47
CA TYR A 77 3.46 48.23 3.81
C TYR A 77 2.96 47.48 2.56
N LEU A 78 2.59 48.19 1.49
CA LEU A 78 2.17 47.60 0.23
C LEU A 78 3.26 46.74 -0.42
N ALA A 79 4.50 47.24 -0.42
CA ALA A 79 5.66 46.49 -0.91
C ALA A 79 5.93 45.22 -0.09
N ALA A 80 5.90 45.34 1.23
CA ALA A 80 6.05 44.19 2.12
C ALA A 80 4.92 43.16 1.92
N SER A 81 3.67 43.63 1.77
CA SER A 81 2.53 42.75 1.46
C SER A 81 2.69 42.03 0.12
N PHE A 82 3.17 42.75 -0.91
CA PHE A 82 3.46 42.13 -2.21
C PHE A 82 4.57 41.08 -2.13
N ILE A 83 5.64 41.37 -1.39
CA ILE A 83 6.71 40.38 -1.10
C ILE A 83 6.13 39.16 -0.37
N GLN A 84 5.25 39.37 0.60
CA GLN A 84 4.60 38.27 1.33
C GLN A 84 3.80 37.36 0.39
N TYR A 85 3.03 37.92 -0.55
CA TYR A 85 2.31 37.13 -1.55
C TYR A 85 3.26 36.34 -2.48
N ILE A 86 4.41 36.93 -2.87
CA ILE A 86 5.44 36.20 -3.63
C ILE A 86 6.01 35.05 -2.79
N LEU A 87 6.24 35.26 -1.49
CA LEU A 87 6.75 34.22 -0.59
C LEU A 87 5.76 33.08 -0.36
N ILE A 88 4.45 33.31 -0.47
CA ILE A 88 3.43 32.26 -0.47
C ILE A 88 3.64 31.32 -1.66
N PHE A 89 4.01 31.82 -2.84
CA PHE A 89 4.39 30.99 -3.99
C PHE A 89 5.57 30.06 -3.70
N ALA A 90 6.45 30.45 -2.78
CA ALA A 90 7.57 29.61 -2.37
C ALA A 90 7.12 28.35 -1.58
N SER A 91 5.90 28.33 -1.05
CA SER A 91 5.33 27.10 -0.46
C SER A 91 5.23 25.97 -1.49
N ILE A 92 5.13 26.29 -2.79
CA ILE A 92 5.16 25.31 -3.88
C ILE A 92 6.44 24.48 -3.84
N LEU A 93 7.58 25.07 -3.48
CA LEU A 93 8.84 24.34 -3.35
C LEU A 93 8.79 23.29 -2.22
N ALA A 94 8.12 23.60 -1.11
CA ALA A 94 7.88 22.65 -0.03
C ALA A 94 6.97 21.51 -0.49
N ASP A 95 5.91 21.82 -1.25
CA ASP A 95 5.01 20.81 -1.81
C ASP A 95 5.74 19.88 -2.79
N VAL A 96 6.60 20.42 -3.67
CA VAL A 96 7.46 19.62 -4.56
C VAL A 96 8.37 18.70 -3.75
N ALA A 97 8.95 19.20 -2.64
CA ALA A 97 9.76 18.38 -1.74
C ALA A 97 8.95 17.24 -1.14
N PHE A 98 7.74 17.51 -0.66
CA PHE A 98 6.84 16.49 -0.09
C PHE A 98 6.42 15.44 -1.11
N ILE A 99 6.04 15.85 -2.33
CA ILE A 99 5.70 14.93 -3.43
C ILE A 99 6.90 14.03 -3.77
N THR A 100 8.11 14.59 -3.79
CA THR A 100 9.34 13.83 -4.05
C THR A 100 9.58 12.76 -2.97
N ILE A 101 9.40 13.11 -1.69
CA ILE A 101 9.53 12.16 -0.57
C ILE A 101 8.46 11.07 -0.65
N ILE A 102 7.21 11.44 -0.86
CA ILE A 102 6.07 10.53 -1.00
C ILE A 102 6.33 9.54 -2.15
N THR A 103 6.77 10.04 -3.31
CA THR A 103 7.10 9.21 -4.47
C THR A 103 8.25 8.25 -4.17
N GLY A 104 9.28 8.70 -3.46
CA GLY A 104 10.38 7.85 -3.02
C GLY A 104 9.93 6.74 -2.07
N VAL A 105 9.04 7.05 -1.13
CA VAL A 105 8.46 6.07 -0.21
C VAL A 105 7.54 5.10 -0.96
N ARG A 106 6.72 5.56 -1.92
CA ARG A 106 5.88 4.69 -2.77
C ARG A 106 6.71 3.67 -3.54
N LYS A 107 7.79 4.11 -4.20
CA LYS A 107 8.71 3.20 -4.93
C LYS A 107 9.31 2.16 -3.99
N LYS A 108 9.76 2.57 -2.81
CA LYS A 108 10.34 1.68 -1.81
C LYS A 108 9.32 0.70 -1.26
N LEU A 109 8.10 1.17 -0.97
CA LEU A 109 7.01 0.34 -0.47
C LEU A 109 6.58 -0.69 -1.50
N TRP A 110 6.44 -0.29 -2.77
CA TRP A 110 6.12 -1.19 -3.87
C TRP A 110 7.17 -2.30 -4.02
N ARG A 111 8.46 -1.91 -4.03
CA ARG A 111 9.55 -2.89 -4.05
C ARG A 111 9.47 -3.86 -2.85
N LYS A 112 9.22 -3.31 -1.65
CA LYS A 112 9.06 -4.11 -0.43
C LYS A 112 7.93 -5.13 -0.55
N ILE A 113 6.76 -4.71 -1.04
CA ILE A 113 5.59 -5.57 -1.22
C ILE A 113 5.91 -6.73 -2.17
N LEU A 114 6.57 -6.44 -3.29
CA LEU A 114 6.92 -7.48 -4.26
C LEU A 114 7.96 -8.50 -3.75
N HIS A 115 8.68 -8.16 -2.68
CA HIS A 115 9.65 -9.07 -2.04
C HIS A 115 9.14 -9.65 -0.71
N LEU A 116 7.85 -9.50 -0.40
CA LEU A 116 7.28 -10.14 0.78
C LEU A 116 7.03 -11.63 0.53
N PRO A 117 7.26 -12.49 1.55
CA PRO A 117 6.90 -13.89 1.47
C PRO A 117 5.41 -14.09 1.19
N MET A 118 5.06 -15.11 0.42
CA MET A 118 3.69 -15.38 0.00
C MET A 118 2.72 -15.57 1.18
N LYS A 119 3.20 -16.04 2.33
CA LYS A 119 2.43 -16.20 3.58
C LYS A 119 1.79 -14.89 4.07
N ILE A 120 2.37 -13.73 3.75
CA ILE A 120 1.83 -12.41 4.12
C ILE A 120 0.56 -12.07 3.31
N PHE A 121 0.52 -12.49 2.03
CA PHE A 121 -0.63 -12.24 1.15
C PHE A 121 -1.88 -13.04 1.53
N HIS A 122 -1.78 -14.02 2.42
CA HIS A 122 -2.95 -14.67 3.03
C HIS A 122 -3.55 -13.87 4.19
N LYS A 123 -2.71 -13.10 4.89
CA LYS A 123 -3.14 -12.27 6.03
C LYS A 123 -3.72 -10.92 5.57
N GLU A 124 -3.22 -10.40 4.47
CA GLU A 124 -3.53 -9.06 3.96
C GLU A 124 -4.17 -9.16 2.57
N THR A 125 -5.26 -8.45 2.36
CA THR A 125 -5.91 -8.42 1.03
C THR A 125 -5.09 -7.61 0.02
N PRO A 126 -5.09 -7.95 -1.28
CA PRO A 126 -4.43 -7.16 -2.32
C PRO A 126 -4.89 -5.70 -2.34
N SER A 127 -6.19 -5.46 -2.12
CA SER A 127 -6.76 -4.10 -2.03
C SER A 127 -6.22 -3.33 -0.81
N GLY A 128 -6.02 -4.01 0.32
CA GLY A 128 -5.39 -3.44 1.52
C GLY A 128 -3.94 -3.02 1.25
N MET A 129 -3.17 -3.85 0.59
CA MET A 129 -1.78 -3.52 0.20
C MET A 129 -1.71 -2.38 -0.81
N LEU A 130 -2.62 -2.36 -1.79
CA LEU A 130 -2.72 -1.27 -2.76
C LEU A 130 -3.05 0.06 -2.07
N SER A 131 -3.98 0.08 -1.12
CA SER A 131 -4.32 1.27 -0.32
C SER A 131 -3.10 1.83 0.42
N ARG A 132 -2.19 0.98 0.90
CA ARG A 132 -0.96 1.42 1.57
C ARG A 132 -0.01 2.14 0.62
N VAL A 133 0.11 1.69 -0.63
CA VAL A 133 0.95 2.33 -1.64
C VAL A 133 0.34 3.65 -2.14
N THR A 134 -0.97 3.68 -2.34
CA THR A 134 -1.66 4.84 -2.91
C THR A 134 -1.96 5.91 -1.85
N SER A 135 -2.68 5.56 -0.79
CA SER A 135 -3.23 6.51 0.19
C SER A 135 -2.33 6.68 1.42
N ASP A 136 -1.88 5.56 2.03
CA ASP A 136 -1.13 5.67 3.29
C ASP A 136 0.27 6.26 3.08
N ALA A 137 0.87 6.08 1.90
CA ALA A 137 2.16 6.67 1.56
C ALA A 137 2.16 8.23 1.60
N GLU A 138 0.99 8.87 1.45
CA GLU A 138 0.87 10.34 1.54
C GLU A 138 1.23 10.86 2.93
N TYR A 139 1.04 10.05 3.96
CA TYR A 139 1.41 10.43 5.31
C TYR A 139 2.93 10.51 5.53
N ALA A 140 3.74 9.94 4.65
CA ALA A 140 5.20 10.01 4.74
C ALA A 140 5.77 11.42 4.59
N GLY A 141 5.06 12.36 3.97
CA GLY A 141 5.44 13.77 3.90
C GLY A 141 5.14 14.59 5.18
N LYS A 142 4.19 14.13 5.99
CA LYS A 142 3.67 14.89 7.14
C LYS A 142 4.69 15.22 8.24
N PRO A 143 5.68 14.36 8.58
CA PRO A 143 6.73 14.72 9.55
C PRO A 143 7.55 15.95 9.14
N PHE A 144 7.80 16.12 7.85
CA PHE A 144 8.54 17.27 7.32
C PHE A 144 7.68 18.54 7.36
N ALA A 145 6.39 18.43 7.02
CA ALA A 145 5.43 19.51 7.19
C ALA A 145 5.32 19.95 8.67
N ALA A 146 5.27 18.99 9.60
CA ALA A 146 5.27 19.28 11.02
C ALA A 146 6.55 20.02 11.48
N ALA A 147 7.71 19.63 10.95
CA ALA A 147 8.98 20.31 11.28
C ALA A 147 8.99 21.76 10.78
N ILE A 148 8.51 22.03 9.58
CA ILE A 148 8.38 23.40 9.03
C ILE A 148 7.37 24.20 9.86
N ALA A 149 6.23 23.62 10.21
CA ALA A 149 5.22 24.27 11.05
C ALA A 149 5.77 24.64 12.45
N VAL A 150 6.57 23.78 13.07
CA VAL A 150 7.26 24.10 14.34
C VAL A 150 8.20 25.29 14.16
N LEU A 151 8.97 25.34 13.08
CA LEU A 151 9.85 26.47 12.79
C LEU A 151 9.06 27.77 12.60
N GLN A 152 7.94 27.74 11.88
CA GLN A 152 7.05 28.89 11.72
C GLN A 152 6.50 29.38 13.06
N ILE A 153 6.08 28.47 13.94
CA ILE A 153 5.59 28.81 15.27
C ILE A 153 6.67 29.53 16.08
N LEU A 154 7.91 29.04 16.05
CA LEU A 154 9.01 29.70 16.76
C LEU A 154 9.21 31.14 16.27
N ILE A 155 9.12 31.37 14.95
CA ILE A 155 9.24 32.70 14.36
C ILE A 155 8.07 33.59 14.77
N TYR A 156 6.83 33.06 14.76
CA TYR A 156 5.66 33.83 15.18
C TYR A 156 5.71 34.15 16.69
N ILE A 157 6.23 33.27 17.53
CA ILE A 157 6.46 33.56 18.94
C ILE A 157 7.51 34.65 19.12
N MET A 158 8.59 34.63 18.34
CA MET A 158 9.59 35.71 18.33
C MET A 158 8.97 37.03 17.87
N SER A 159 8.13 37.02 16.82
CA SER A 159 7.43 38.20 16.36
C SER A 159 6.46 38.75 17.39
N LEU A 160 5.75 37.86 18.09
CA LEU A 160 4.87 38.21 19.18
C LEU A 160 5.62 38.89 20.34
N SER A 161 6.82 38.40 20.70
CA SER A 161 7.66 39.00 21.74
C SER A 161 8.21 40.38 21.36
N ALA A 162 8.50 40.58 20.07
CA ALA A 162 8.96 41.86 19.53
C ALA A 162 7.82 42.90 19.48
N ALA A 163 6.58 42.43 19.13
CA ALA A 163 5.39 43.28 19.08
C ALA A 163 4.77 43.58 20.44
N ALA A 164 5.26 42.93 21.53
CA ALA A 164 4.70 43.15 22.86
C ALA A 164 4.99 44.58 23.36
N PRO A 165 3.96 45.32 23.79
CA PRO A 165 4.16 46.67 24.34
C PRO A 165 4.96 46.59 25.65
N LYS A 166 6.20 47.12 25.61
CA LYS A 166 7.16 46.99 26.71
C LYS A 166 6.83 47.86 27.93
N ASP A 167 6.03 48.91 27.73
CA ASP A 167 5.76 49.92 28.73
C ASP A 167 4.41 49.74 29.48
N MET A 168 3.75 48.60 29.27
CA MET A 168 2.45 48.32 29.86
C MET A 168 2.43 47.00 30.66
N PRO A 169 2.62 47.01 31.99
CA PRO A 169 2.53 45.79 32.81
C PRO A 169 1.13 45.12 32.75
N GLN A 170 0.07 45.88 32.44
CA GLN A 170 -1.28 45.38 32.22
C GLN A 170 -1.39 44.52 30.92
N ALA A 171 -0.56 44.79 29.93
CA ALA A 171 -0.48 43.99 28.71
C ALA A 171 0.05 42.57 28.99
N LEU A 172 0.86 42.39 30.01
CA LEU A 172 1.40 41.09 30.45
C LEU A 172 0.27 40.19 31.00
N GLY A 173 -0.63 40.78 31.83
CA GLY A 173 -1.82 40.08 32.32
C GLY A 173 -2.76 39.64 31.18
N PHE A 174 -2.97 40.53 30.21
CA PHE A 174 -3.76 40.25 29.03
C PHE A 174 -3.16 39.12 28.15
N LEU A 175 -1.81 39.12 27.99
CA LEU A 175 -1.05 38.08 27.31
C LEU A 175 -1.24 36.72 27.98
N ILE A 176 -1.17 36.64 29.30
CA ILE A 176 -1.36 35.39 30.02
C ILE A 176 -2.76 34.86 29.88
N VAL A 177 -3.78 35.70 29.98
CA VAL A 177 -5.20 35.29 29.81
C VAL A 177 -5.46 34.78 28.37
N THR A 178 -4.97 35.49 27.36
CA THR A 178 -5.14 35.08 25.95
C THR A 178 -4.40 33.78 25.64
N LEU A 179 -3.20 33.57 26.20
CA LEU A 179 -2.44 32.34 26.07
C LEU A 179 -3.18 31.15 26.72
N ILE A 180 -3.75 31.33 27.91
CA ILE A 180 -4.53 30.30 28.59
C ILE A 180 -5.76 29.92 27.77
N LEU A 181 -6.52 30.92 27.26
CA LEU A 181 -7.70 30.69 26.42
C LEU A 181 -7.32 29.98 25.12
N ALA A 182 -6.21 30.36 24.51
CA ALA A 182 -5.68 29.72 23.32
C ALA A 182 -5.31 28.26 23.56
N ILE A 183 -4.58 27.98 24.62
CA ILE A 183 -4.20 26.60 24.99
C ILE A 183 -5.46 25.76 25.26
N ALA A 184 -6.42 26.30 26.01
CA ALA A 184 -7.67 25.60 26.28
C ALA A 184 -8.45 25.29 24.98
N SER A 185 -8.57 26.28 24.09
CA SER A 185 -9.19 26.09 22.76
C SER A 185 -8.49 25.02 21.93
N ILE A 186 -7.15 25.02 21.90
CA ILE A 186 -6.34 24.01 21.21
C ILE A 186 -6.60 22.61 21.76
N VAL A 187 -6.52 22.43 23.08
CA VAL A 187 -6.71 21.10 23.71
C VAL A 187 -8.08 20.53 23.40
N VAL A 188 -9.13 21.35 23.49
CA VAL A 188 -10.50 20.95 23.18
C VAL A 188 -10.65 20.62 21.70
N SER A 189 -10.16 21.49 20.82
CA SER A 189 -10.24 21.33 19.37
C SER A 189 -9.52 20.06 18.88
N VAL A 190 -8.28 19.82 19.37
CA VAL A 190 -7.48 18.65 19.02
C VAL A 190 -8.22 17.36 19.38
N LYS A 191 -8.77 17.30 20.59
CA LYS A 191 -9.46 16.09 21.07
C LYS A 191 -10.72 15.80 20.26
N ILE A 192 -11.54 16.80 19.98
CA ILE A 192 -12.81 16.65 19.27
C ILE A 192 -12.57 16.35 17.79
N CYS A 193 -11.74 17.14 17.10
CA CYS A 193 -11.52 17.00 15.67
C CYS A 193 -10.72 15.75 15.31
N SER A 194 -9.72 15.34 16.11
CA SER A 194 -8.97 14.12 15.86
C SER A 194 -9.86 12.88 15.95
N GLN A 195 -10.76 12.82 16.94
CA GLN A 195 -11.73 11.72 17.06
C GLN A 195 -12.71 11.71 15.88
N ALA A 196 -13.25 12.86 15.51
CA ALA A 196 -14.18 12.98 14.38
C ALA A 196 -13.54 12.55 13.05
N THR A 197 -12.31 13.00 12.79
CA THR A 197 -11.57 12.65 11.58
C THR A 197 -11.25 11.15 11.52
N THR A 198 -10.81 10.57 12.64
CA THR A 198 -10.53 9.12 12.72
C THR A 198 -11.80 8.31 12.46
N PHE A 199 -12.94 8.75 13.00
CA PHE A 199 -14.23 8.10 12.80
C PHE A 199 -14.66 8.12 11.32
N VAL A 200 -14.56 9.28 10.65
CA VAL A 200 -14.83 9.38 9.20
C VAL A 200 -13.93 8.45 8.40
N GLN A 201 -12.63 8.43 8.72
CA GLN A 201 -11.66 7.62 7.99
C GLN A 201 -11.94 6.12 8.10
N SER A 202 -12.36 5.66 9.28
CA SER A 202 -12.76 4.25 9.47
C SER A 202 -13.98 3.88 8.61
N ARG A 203 -14.97 4.79 8.48
CA ARG A 203 -16.16 4.56 7.65
C ARG A 203 -15.86 4.61 6.15
N ILE A 204 -14.92 5.46 5.73
CA ILE A 204 -14.43 5.47 4.34
C ILE A 204 -13.76 4.14 4.01
N SER A 205 -12.89 3.64 4.88
CA SER A 205 -12.20 2.35 4.67
C SER A 205 -13.19 1.18 4.56
N ALA A 206 -14.20 1.12 5.42
CA ALA A 206 -15.23 0.08 5.38
C ALA A 206 -16.07 0.15 4.08
N LEU A 207 -16.44 1.36 3.63
CA LEU A 207 -17.19 1.56 2.39
C LEU A 207 -16.35 1.16 1.16
N THR A 208 -15.08 1.52 1.12
CA THR A 208 -14.17 1.16 0.03
C THR A 208 -13.96 -0.34 -0.06
N ALA A 209 -13.79 -1.02 1.09
CA ALA A 209 -13.68 -2.48 1.14
C ALA A 209 -14.93 -3.16 0.58
N HIS A 210 -16.13 -2.67 0.99
CA HIS A 210 -17.39 -3.19 0.48
C HIS A 210 -17.55 -3.00 -1.04
N TYR A 211 -17.24 -1.81 -1.56
CA TYR A 211 -17.30 -1.56 -3.00
C TYR A 211 -16.33 -2.47 -3.78
N SER A 212 -15.11 -2.65 -3.27
CA SER A 212 -14.13 -3.54 -3.88
C SER A 212 -14.63 -4.99 -3.94
N GLU A 213 -15.29 -5.46 -2.88
CA GLU A 213 -15.90 -6.79 -2.83
C GLU A 213 -17.04 -6.94 -3.84
N GLN A 214 -17.97 -5.97 -3.89
CA GLN A 214 -19.10 -5.99 -4.82
C GLN A 214 -18.65 -5.95 -6.29
N LEU A 215 -17.68 -5.09 -6.61
CA LEU A 215 -17.14 -4.99 -7.97
C LEU A 215 -16.35 -6.25 -8.38
N ALA A 216 -15.61 -6.85 -7.47
CA ALA A 216 -14.92 -8.11 -7.73
C ALA A 216 -15.90 -9.25 -8.07
N ASN A 217 -17.10 -9.23 -7.46
CA ASN A 217 -18.13 -10.24 -7.64
C ASN A 217 -19.31 -9.77 -8.53
N ILE A 218 -19.12 -8.72 -9.35
CA ILE A 218 -20.21 -8.09 -10.09
C ILE A 218 -20.95 -9.06 -11.03
N LYS A 219 -20.24 -10.02 -11.63
CA LYS A 219 -20.84 -11.06 -12.47
C LYS A 219 -21.85 -11.91 -11.69
N PHE A 220 -21.52 -12.25 -10.44
CA PHE A 220 -22.41 -13.02 -9.56
C PHE A 220 -23.63 -12.20 -9.14
N VAL A 221 -23.43 -10.92 -8.78
CA VAL A 221 -24.53 -9.99 -8.45
C VAL A 221 -25.52 -9.91 -9.62
N LYS A 222 -25.00 -9.74 -10.85
CA LYS A 222 -25.82 -9.70 -12.08
C LYS A 222 -26.53 -11.03 -12.37
N ALA A 223 -25.80 -12.13 -12.29
CA ALA A 223 -26.36 -13.46 -12.57
C ALA A 223 -27.46 -13.87 -11.57
N SER A 224 -27.40 -13.33 -10.36
CA SER A 224 -28.37 -13.61 -9.29
C SER A 224 -29.51 -12.58 -9.21
N ASN A 225 -29.58 -11.59 -10.10
CA ASN A 225 -30.51 -10.45 -10.05
C ASN A 225 -30.55 -9.79 -8.64
N ALA A 226 -29.37 -9.69 -8.02
CA ALA A 226 -29.25 -9.24 -6.62
C ALA A 226 -28.84 -7.76 -6.49
N GLU A 227 -28.98 -6.96 -7.55
CA GLU A 227 -28.57 -5.56 -7.59
C GLU A 227 -29.22 -4.74 -6.50
N GLU A 228 -30.56 -4.85 -6.35
CA GLU A 228 -31.29 -4.08 -5.34
C GLU A 228 -30.82 -4.39 -3.92
N LYS A 229 -30.56 -5.67 -3.62
CA LYS A 229 -30.03 -6.09 -2.32
C LYS A 229 -28.62 -5.56 -2.06
N ALA A 230 -27.77 -5.54 -3.11
CA ALA A 230 -26.43 -4.98 -3.03
C ALA A 230 -26.46 -3.44 -2.85
N ILE A 231 -27.40 -2.76 -3.54
CA ILE A 231 -27.63 -1.32 -3.40
C ILE A 231 -28.10 -0.98 -1.99
N GLU A 232 -29.10 -1.69 -1.46
CA GLU A 232 -29.63 -1.46 -0.10
C GLU A 232 -28.53 -1.61 0.96
N ARG A 233 -27.70 -2.65 0.85
CA ARG A 233 -26.56 -2.84 1.75
C ARG A 233 -25.54 -1.71 1.63
N SER A 234 -25.27 -1.26 0.41
CA SER A 234 -24.38 -0.13 0.15
C SER A 234 -24.92 1.18 0.72
N TYR A 235 -26.23 1.44 0.58
CA TYR A 235 -26.90 2.61 1.15
C TYR A 235 -26.77 2.65 2.67
N GLY A 236 -26.87 1.51 3.35
CA GLY A 236 -26.63 1.44 4.79
C GLY A 236 -25.22 1.88 5.22
N LEU A 237 -24.20 1.55 4.43
CA LEU A 237 -22.82 2.00 4.68
C LEU A 237 -22.60 3.46 4.29
N ILE A 238 -23.20 3.93 3.19
CA ILE A 238 -23.18 5.32 2.77
C ILE A 238 -23.80 6.21 3.86
N GLU A 239 -24.95 5.80 4.42
CA GLU A 239 -25.61 6.53 5.49
C GLU A 239 -24.75 6.61 6.76
N LYS A 240 -24.06 5.52 7.13
CA LYS A 240 -23.10 5.53 8.23
C LYS A 240 -21.94 6.50 7.98
N ARG A 241 -21.39 6.53 6.74
CA ARG A 241 -20.36 7.49 6.35
C ARG A 241 -20.88 8.92 6.37
N TYR A 242 -22.10 9.15 5.86
CA TYR A 242 -22.74 10.47 5.87
C TYR A 242 -22.89 11.02 7.29
N LYS A 243 -23.40 10.21 8.22
CA LYS A 243 -23.50 10.60 9.64
C LYS A 243 -22.15 10.93 10.27
N ALA A 244 -21.12 10.14 9.96
CA ALA A 244 -19.77 10.42 10.40
C ALA A 244 -19.23 11.74 9.81
N ALA A 245 -19.50 12.00 8.53
CA ALA A 245 -19.10 13.24 7.87
C ALA A 245 -19.81 14.47 8.44
N LEU A 246 -21.12 14.37 8.74
CA LEU A 246 -21.88 15.43 9.43
C LEU A 246 -21.29 15.72 10.81
N TYR A 247 -20.97 14.67 11.58
CA TYR A 247 -20.33 14.85 12.87
C TYR A 247 -18.97 15.57 12.76
N ASN A 248 -18.15 15.17 11.78
CA ASN A 248 -16.87 15.84 11.54
C ASN A 248 -17.06 17.30 11.10
N ALA A 249 -18.02 17.58 10.21
CA ALA A 249 -18.35 18.94 9.79
C ALA A 249 -18.80 19.80 10.97
N PHE A 250 -19.66 19.27 11.85
CA PHE A 250 -20.09 19.95 13.07
C PHE A 250 -18.92 20.20 14.04
N ALA A 251 -18.07 19.20 14.26
CA ALA A 251 -16.88 19.33 15.11
C ALA A 251 -15.92 20.40 14.56
N THR A 252 -15.68 20.41 13.25
CA THR A 252 -14.83 21.41 12.59
C THR A 252 -15.50 22.81 12.64
N GLY A 253 -16.80 22.87 12.44
CA GLY A 253 -17.57 24.12 12.55
C GLY A 253 -17.49 24.72 13.96
N LEU A 254 -17.70 23.91 14.99
CA LEU A 254 -17.53 24.34 16.39
C LEU A 254 -16.10 24.83 16.68
N GLN A 255 -15.10 24.13 16.13
CA GLN A 255 -13.69 24.56 16.26
C GLN A 255 -13.50 25.95 15.63
N THR A 256 -14.00 26.14 14.40
CA THR A 256 -13.91 27.43 13.70
C THR A 256 -14.60 28.54 14.47
N LEU A 257 -15.80 28.28 15.00
CA LEU A 257 -16.51 29.23 15.86
C LEU A 257 -15.73 29.56 17.13
N ALA A 258 -15.21 28.55 17.82
CA ALA A 258 -14.42 28.77 19.04
C ALA A 258 -13.16 29.60 18.75
N ASN A 259 -12.48 29.36 17.64
CA ASN A 259 -11.34 30.15 17.19
C ASN A 259 -11.73 31.60 16.91
N ASN A 260 -12.78 31.83 16.13
CA ASN A 260 -13.25 33.18 15.79
C ASN A 260 -13.73 33.94 17.04
N PHE A 261 -14.40 33.26 17.98
CA PHE A 261 -14.79 33.85 19.27
C PHE A 261 -13.54 34.28 20.07
N THR A 262 -12.51 33.46 20.09
CA THR A 262 -11.25 33.78 20.77
C THR A 262 -10.64 35.05 20.15
N TYR A 263 -10.63 35.18 18.83
CA TYR A 263 -10.16 36.39 18.14
C TYR A 263 -10.99 37.61 18.48
N ILE A 264 -12.33 37.50 18.40
CA ILE A 264 -13.24 38.60 18.75
C ILE A 264 -12.97 39.09 20.19
N ILE A 265 -12.80 38.17 21.14
CA ILE A 265 -12.49 38.53 22.52
C ILE A 265 -11.14 39.24 22.60
N ILE A 266 -10.09 38.72 21.94
CA ILE A 266 -8.76 39.32 21.94
C ILE A 266 -8.81 40.74 21.39
N TYR A 267 -9.37 40.94 20.21
CA TYR A 267 -9.45 42.26 19.58
C TYR A 267 -10.35 43.22 20.35
N SER A 268 -11.50 42.75 20.86
CA SER A 268 -12.39 43.60 21.65
C SER A 268 -11.75 44.04 22.96
N CYS A 269 -11.10 43.12 23.68
CA CYS A 269 -10.38 43.46 24.91
C CYS A 269 -9.21 44.38 24.64
N ALA A 270 -8.46 44.18 23.55
CA ALA A 270 -7.38 45.05 23.13
C ALA A 270 -7.88 46.48 22.84
N PHE A 271 -8.95 46.59 22.08
CA PHE A 271 -9.53 47.87 21.70
C PHE A 271 -10.13 48.60 22.90
N LEU A 272 -10.95 47.92 23.72
CA LEU A 272 -11.57 48.49 24.92
C LEU A 272 -10.49 48.87 25.98
N GLY A 273 -9.48 48.00 26.16
CA GLY A 273 -8.36 48.29 27.06
C GLY A 273 -7.57 49.54 26.63
N GLY A 274 -7.34 49.70 25.31
CA GLY A 274 -6.73 50.90 24.76
C GLY A 274 -7.54 52.17 25.03
N ILE A 275 -8.87 52.14 24.81
CA ILE A 275 -9.77 53.27 25.07
C ILE A 275 -9.75 53.65 26.57
N VAL A 276 -9.83 52.67 27.45
CA VAL A 276 -9.80 52.90 28.92
C VAL A 276 -8.46 53.55 29.33
N ALA A 277 -7.36 53.06 28.80
CA ALA A 277 -6.02 53.59 29.11
C ALA A 277 -5.86 55.04 28.63
N ILE A 278 -6.40 55.42 27.47
CA ILE A 278 -6.41 56.81 26.99
C ILE A 278 -7.28 57.66 27.91
N ARG A 279 -8.49 57.20 28.29
CA ARG A 279 -9.38 57.95 29.18
C ARG A 279 -8.80 58.18 30.61
N GLN A 280 -7.98 57.23 31.07
CA GLN A 280 -7.31 57.36 32.37
C GLN A 280 -6.03 58.21 32.31
N GLY A 281 -5.65 58.73 31.14
CA GLY A 281 -4.43 59.49 30.94
C GLY A 281 -3.14 58.65 31.06
N ALA A 282 -3.30 57.32 31.06
CA ALA A 282 -2.15 56.41 31.12
C ALA A 282 -1.41 56.37 29.75
N ILE A 283 -2.06 56.83 28.68
CA ILE A 283 -1.57 56.85 27.33
C ILE A 283 -1.97 58.16 26.67
N SER A 284 -1.04 58.90 26.11
CA SER A 284 -1.22 60.25 25.58
C SER A 284 -1.62 60.26 24.09
N ASP A 285 -1.47 59.15 23.36
CA ASP A 285 -1.71 59.07 21.90
C ASP A 285 -2.28 57.71 21.48
N THR A 286 -2.52 57.54 20.16
CA THR A 286 -3.11 56.32 19.58
C THR A 286 -2.09 55.20 19.31
N THR A 287 -0.80 55.43 19.53
CA THR A 287 0.30 54.49 19.29
C THR A 287 0.08 53.13 19.97
N PRO A 288 -0.38 53.09 21.25
CA PRO A 288 -0.62 51.83 21.92
C PRO A 288 -1.77 51.02 21.35
N ILE A 289 -2.77 51.65 20.72
CA ILE A 289 -3.90 50.93 20.09
C ILE A 289 -3.40 50.16 18.87
N SER A 290 -2.54 50.81 18.05
CA SER A 290 -1.93 50.16 16.89
C SER A 290 -1.01 48.99 17.27
N ALA A 291 -0.25 49.16 18.38
CA ALA A 291 0.60 48.12 18.96
C ALA A 291 -0.22 46.90 19.40
N ILE A 292 -1.33 47.12 20.11
CA ILE A 292 -2.21 46.05 20.55
C ILE A 292 -2.89 45.33 19.38
N TYR A 293 -3.28 46.07 18.32
CA TYR A 293 -3.85 45.46 17.11
C TYR A 293 -2.83 44.55 16.38
N ALA A 294 -1.61 45.03 16.17
CA ALA A 294 -0.56 44.27 15.54
C ALA A 294 -0.12 43.04 16.37
N PHE A 295 -0.10 43.19 17.71
CA PHE A 295 0.08 42.08 18.63
C PHE A 295 -1.04 41.02 18.46
N GLY A 296 -2.30 41.45 18.33
CA GLY A 296 -3.44 40.58 18.08
C GLY A 296 -3.26 39.78 16.79
N MET A 297 -2.82 40.41 15.68
CA MET A 297 -2.54 39.73 14.42
C MET A 297 -1.40 38.70 14.54
N ALA A 298 -0.30 39.04 15.22
CA ALA A 298 0.81 38.13 15.44
C ALA A 298 0.37 36.92 16.29
N LEU A 299 -0.48 37.17 17.29
CA LEU A 299 -1.05 36.11 18.13
C LEU A 299 -1.97 35.19 17.29
N GLU A 300 -2.81 35.75 16.43
CA GLU A 300 -3.68 34.97 15.54
C GLU A 300 -2.87 34.00 14.66
N LEU A 301 -1.84 34.49 13.97
CA LEU A 301 -0.98 33.67 13.13
C LEU A 301 -0.28 32.56 13.95
N THR A 302 0.17 32.88 15.15
CA THR A 302 0.77 31.90 16.06
C THR A 302 -0.22 30.81 16.45
N LEU A 303 -1.45 31.19 16.82
CA LEU A 303 -2.50 30.25 17.21
C LEU A 303 -2.93 29.34 16.05
N VAL A 304 -3.13 29.89 14.84
CA VAL A 304 -3.46 29.09 13.64
C VAL A 304 -2.35 28.07 13.37
N ALA A 305 -1.09 28.49 13.43
CA ALA A 305 0.05 27.59 13.22
C ALA A 305 0.10 26.47 14.28
N ILE A 306 -0.09 26.81 15.58
CA ILE A 306 -0.13 25.84 16.66
C ILE A 306 -1.31 24.86 16.48
N MET A 307 -2.48 25.32 16.05
CA MET A 307 -3.67 24.49 15.84
C MET A 307 -3.50 23.46 14.71
N THR A 308 -2.65 23.71 13.72
CA THR A 308 -2.38 22.77 12.64
C THR A 308 -1.44 21.62 13.03
N LEU A 309 -0.54 21.85 14.00
CA LEU A 309 0.45 20.86 14.46
C LEU A 309 -0.15 19.52 14.86
N PRO A 310 -1.20 19.44 15.69
CA PRO A 310 -1.75 18.16 16.12
C PRO A 310 -2.28 17.32 14.97
N SER A 311 -2.81 17.95 13.92
CA SER A 311 -3.28 17.24 12.73
C SER A 311 -2.12 16.60 11.96
N TYR A 312 -0.97 17.29 11.85
CA TYR A 312 0.25 16.73 11.27
C TYR A 312 0.81 15.58 12.11
N PHE A 313 0.85 15.71 13.43
CA PHE A 313 1.31 14.63 14.31
C PHE A 313 0.37 13.44 14.29
N ALA A 314 -0.95 13.65 14.37
CA ALA A 314 -1.93 12.57 14.30
C ALA A 314 -1.84 11.82 12.96
N ALA A 315 -1.76 12.54 11.84
CA ALA A 315 -1.58 11.97 10.52
C ALA A 315 -0.25 11.19 10.41
N THR A 316 0.85 11.75 10.93
CA THR A 316 2.16 11.09 10.96
C THR A 316 2.10 9.77 11.73
N ILE A 317 1.54 9.78 12.93
CA ILE A 317 1.47 8.59 13.79
C ILE A 317 0.51 7.56 13.17
N GLY A 318 -0.68 7.96 12.76
CA GLY A 318 -1.71 7.06 12.22
C GLY A 318 -1.29 6.42 10.89
N GLY A 319 -0.85 7.22 9.93
CA GLY A 319 -0.39 6.73 8.63
C GLY A 319 0.91 5.92 8.71
N SER A 320 1.86 6.36 9.55
CA SER A 320 3.12 5.64 9.73
C SER A 320 2.94 4.26 10.37
N LYS A 321 1.95 4.04 11.24
CA LYS A 321 1.69 2.72 11.84
C LYS A 321 1.47 1.66 10.78
N LYS A 322 0.62 1.93 9.80
CA LYS A 322 0.29 1.01 8.69
C LYS A 322 1.48 0.76 7.77
N LEU A 323 2.21 1.82 7.40
CA LEU A 323 3.43 1.68 6.59
C LEU A 323 4.51 0.87 7.30
N VAL A 324 4.72 1.18 8.58
CA VAL A 324 5.71 0.52 9.43
C VAL A 324 5.43 -0.98 9.59
N SER A 325 4.16 -1.42 9.65
CA SER A 325 3.85 -2.85 9.74
C SER A 325 4.43 -3.64 8.57
N ILE A 326 4.27 -3.15 7.33
CA ILE A 326 4.87 -3.79 6.14
C ILE A 326 6.41 -3.79 6.19
N PHE A 327 7.03 -2.67 6.61
CA PHE A 327 8.48 -2.59 6.66
C PHE A 327 9.10 -3.46 7.78
N ARG A 328 8.31 -3.96 8.72
CA ARG A 328 8.74 -4.92 9.75
C ARG A 328 8.78 -6.35 9.25
N GLU A 329 7.92 -6.67 8.29
CA GLU A 329 7.91 -8.01 7.73
C GLU A 329 9.26 -8.30 7.04
N PRO A 330 9.84 -9.47 7.22
CA PRO A 330 11.06 -9.85 6.51
C PRO A 330 10.79 -9.90 5.01
N GLU A 331 11.79 -9.53 4.21
CA GLU A 331 11.77 -9.77 2.77
C GLU A 331 12.13 -11.22 2.51
N GLU A 332 11.58 -11.79 1.44
CA GLU A 332 12.01 -13.05 0.92
C GLU A 332 13.46 -12.90 0.43
N ASP A 333 14.35 -13.72 0.95
CA ASP A 333 15.75 -13.71 0.54
C ASP A 333 15.90 -14.54 -0.74
N VAL A 334 15.98 -13.83 -1.85
CA VAL A 334 16.00 -14.45 -3.18
C VAL A 334 17.42 -14.77 -3.63
N GLU A 335 18.41 -14.04 -3.10
CA GLU A 335 19.77 -14.06 -3.59
C GLU A 335 20.75 -14.87 -2.70
N SER A 336 20.47 -15.01 -1.40
CA SER A 336 21.36 -15.75 -0.50
C SER A 336 21.28 -17.25 -0.75
N GLY A 337 22.43 -17.91 -0.64
CA GLY A 337 22.63 -19.32 -0.93
C GLY A 337 23.52 -19.53 -2.16
N GLU A 338 23.88 -20.75 -2.41
CA GLU A 338 24.70 -21.12 -3.57
C GLU A 338 23.85 -21.16 -4.85
N ALA A 339 24.47 -20.96 -6.00
CA ALA A 339 23.78 -21.21 -7.25
C ALA A 339 23.60 -22.72 -7.42
N LEU A 340 22.45 -23.16 -7.91
CA LEU A 340 22.20 -24.56 -8.26
C LEU A 340 23.13 -24.94 -9.42
N ALA A 341 24.09 -25.77 -9.16
CA ALA A 341 25.11 -26.14 -10.15
C ALA A 341 24.49 -26.96 -11.30
N SER A 342 23.53 -27.84 -11.00
CA SER A 342 22.76 -28.61 -11.96
C SER A 342 21.35 -28.82 -11.42
N ALA A 343 20.36 -28.80 -12.30
CA ALA A 343 18.98 -29.16 -11.97
C ALA A 343 18.70 -30.65 -12.25
N GLU A 344 19.69 -31.50 -12.07
CA GLU A 344 19.64 -32.94 -12.27
C GLU A 344 19.51 -33.68 -10.94
N GLY A 345 18.91 -34.85 -10.97
CA GLY A 345 18.65 -35.71 -9.83
C GLY A 345 17.19 -35.77 -9.42
N ASP A 346 16.90 -36.74 -8.56
CA ASP A 346 15.55 -36.94 -8.04
C ASP A 346 15.18 -35.81 -7.08
N ILE A 347 13.89 -35.44 -7.07
CA ILE A 347 13.38 -34.51 -6.05
C ILE A 347 12.89 -35.35 -4.86
N ARG A 348 13.47 -35.10 -3.68
CA ARG A 348 13.08 -35.79 -2.45
C ARG A 348 12.53 -34.81 -1.43
N LEU A 349 11.37 -35.17 -0.89
CA LEU A 349 10.77 -34.53 0.27
C LEU A 349 10.98 -35.46 1.46
N GLU A 350 11.52 -34.96 2.58
CA GLU A 350 11.82 -35.76 3.78
C GLU A 350 11.12 -35.13 4.99
N ASN A 351 10.06 -35.81 5.49
CA ASN A 351 9.27 -35.40 6.65
C ASN A 351 8.76 -33.95 6.59
N VAL A 352 8.36 -33.50 5.40
CA VAL A 352 7.94 -32.12 5.15
C VAL A 352 6.57 -31.86 5.77
N SER A 353 6.46 -30.79 6.58
CA SER A 353 5.19 -30.32 7.11
C SER A 353 4.98 -28.84 6.79
N PHE A 354 3.71 -28.46 6.59
CA PHE A 354 3.36 -27.09 6.26
C PHE A 354 1.92 -26.74 6.65
N ALA A 355 1.72 -25.49 7.14
CA ALA A 355 0.44 -24.90 7.40
C ALA A 355 0.35 -23.47 6.87
N TYR A 356 -0.77 -23.12 6.24
CA TYR A 356 -1.05 -21.71 5.84
C TYR A 356 -1.36 -20.82 7.04
N THR A 357 -2.05 -21.42 8.02
CA THR A 357 -2.43 -20.82 9.30
C THR A 357 -2.08 -21.82 10.40
N ASP A 358 -2.86 -21.91 11.46
CA ASP A 358 -2.63 -22.86 12.57
C ASP A 358 -2.98 -24.32 12.24
N ARG A 359 -3.70 -24.55 11.13
CA ARG A 359 -4.11 -25.90 10.72
C ARG A 359 -3.12 -26.48 9.71
N PRO A 360 -2.49 -27.63 10.00
CA PRO A 360 -1.56 -28.29 9.09
C PRO A 360 -2.30 -28.79 7.84
N VAL A 361 -1.69 -28.59 6.67
CA VAL A 361 -2.18 -29.05 5.36
C VAL A 361 -1.31 -30.18 4.81
N VAL A 362 -0.01 -30.16 5.10
CA VAL A 362 0.94 -31.23 4.80
C VAL A 362 1.57 -31.68 6.11
N GLN A 363 1.64 -32.98 6.35
CA GLN A 363 2.04 -33.56 7.62
C GLN A 363 3.06 -34.68 7.43
N GLU A 364 4.33 -34.43 7.83
CA GLU A 364 5.43 -35.39 7.77
C GLU A 364 5.51 -36.11 6.43
N LEU A 365 5.27 -35.38 5.35
CA LEU A 365 5.22 -35.93 4.01
C LEU A 365 6.62 -36.29 3.53
N SER A 366 6.82 -37.54 3.13
CA SER A 366 8.02 -38.03 2.47
C SER A 366 7.64 -38.61 1.12
N ALA A 367 8.32 -38.14 0.06
CA ALA A 367 8.04 -38.54 -1.32
C ALA A 367 9.29 -38.44 -2.19
N LEU A 368 9.35 -39.29 -3.22
CA LEU A 368 10.39 -39.30 -4.23
C LEU A 368 9.76 -39.02 -5.60
N ILE A 369 10.35 -38.10 -6.34
CA ILE A 369 9.99 -37.75 -7.71
C ILE A 369 11.22 -38.06 -8.60
N PRO A 370 11.19 -39.15 -9.39
CA PRO A 370 12.34 -39.57 -10.18
C PRO A 370 12.68 -38.57 -11.28
N GLN A 371 13.97 -38.35 -11.49
CA GLN A 371 14.50 -37.51 -12.57
C GLN A 371 14.08 -38.02 -13.96
N GLY A 372 13.72 -37.08 -14.84
CA GLY A 372 13.38 -37.37 -16.24
C GLY A 372 12.10 -38.19 -16.42
N LYS A 373 11.30 -38.33 -15.38
CA LYS A 373 10.05 -39.08 -15.36
C LYS A 373 8.84 -38.15 -15.18
N VAL A 374 7.70 -38.62 -15.61
CA VAL A 374 6.41 -37.99 -15.33
C VAL A 374 5.84 -38.56 -14.04
N THR A 375 5.78 -37.75 -12.98
CA THR A 375 5.20 -38.13 -11.70
C THR A 375 3.85 -37.46 -11.51
N ALA A 376 2.81 -38.25 -11.40
CA ALA A 376 1.46 -37.78 -11.12
C ALA A 376 1.19 -37.72 -9.62
N ILE A 377 0.72 -36.56 -9.14
CA ILE A 377 0.23 -36.38 -7.77
C ILE A 377 -1.29 -36.40 -7.77
N VAL A 378 -1.90 -37.41 -7.15
CA VAL A 378 -3.35 -37.63 -7.09
C VAL A 378 -3.85 -37.67 -5.67
N GLY A 379 -5.16 -37.55 -5.48
CA GLY A 379 -5.80 -37.65 -4.16
C GLY A 379 -7.12 -36.87 -4.10
N PRO A 380 -7.91 -37.02 -3.06
CA PRO A 380 -9.13 -36.28 -2.86
C PRO A 380 -8.96 -34.76 -2.87
N ASN A 381 -10.06 -34.03 -3.07
CA ASN A 381 -10.02 -32.57 -2.94
C ASN A 381 -9.64 -32.19 -1.50
N GLY A 382 -8.68 -31.25 -1.36
CA GLY A 382 -8.17 -30.83 -0.05
C GLY A 382 -7.07 -31.72 0.53
N SER A 383 -6.61 -32.76 -0.16
CA SER A 383 -5.51 -33.63 0.31
C SER A 383 -4.13 -32.99 0.35
N GLY A 384 -3.97 -31.76 -0.20
CA GLY A 384 -2.71 -31.03 -0.16
C GLY A 384 -1.91 -31.02 -1.46
N LYS A 385 -2.41 -31.58 -2.58
CA LYS A 385 -1.69 -31.68 -3.88
C LYS A 385 -1.07 -30.37 -4.35
N SER A 386 -1.87 -29.33 -4.52
CA SER A 386 -1.37 -28.01 -4.95
C SER A 386 -0.48 -27.32 -3.88
N THR A 387 -0.57 -27.75 -2.61
CA THR A 387 0.32 -27.27 -1.57
C THR A 387 1.70 -27.92 -1.72
N VAL A 388 1.74 -29.21 -2.01
CA VAL A 388 3.01 -29.94 -2.26
C VAL A 388 3.74 -29.33 -3.45
N SER A 389 3.06 -29.05 -4.58
CA SER A 389 3.71 -28.41 -5.73
C SER A 389 4.29 -27.04 -5.38
N ARG A 390 3.57 -26.22 -4.57
CA ARG A 390 4.05 -24.92 -4.12
C ARG A 390 5.17 -24.97 -3.09
N LEU A 391 5.35 -26.10 -2.40
CA LEU A 391 6.51 -26.37 -1.55
C LEU A 391 7.71 -26.76 -2.39
N ILE A 392 7.51 -27.56 -3.44
CA ILE A 392 8.57 -28.01 -4.35
C ILE A 392 9.20 -26.83 -5.08
N ASP A 393 8.42 -25.89 -5.63
CA ASP A 393 8.95 -24.69 -6.30
C ASP A 393 9.33 -23.56 -5.31
N ARG A 394 9.21 -23.83 -3.99
CA ARG A 394 9.54 -22.91 -2.91
C ARG A 394 8.78 -21.58 -2.96
N ILE A 395 7.54 -21.57 -3.45
CA ILE A 395 6.62 -20.41 -3.22
C ILE A 395 6.31 -20.27 -1.73
N TYR A 396 6.22 -21.39 -1.03
CA TYR A 396 6.17 -21.44 0.44
C TYR A 396 7.36 -22.22 0.98
N PRO A 397 8.03 -21.72 2.02
CA PRO A 397 8.99 -22.52 2.76
C PRO A 397 8.25 -23.58 3.59
N ALA A 398 8.80 -24.77 3.71
CA ALA A 398 8.31 -25.77 4.64
C ALA A 398 8.44 -25.27 6.09
N ASP A 399 7.48 -25.63 6.97
CA ASP A 399 7.56 -25.31 8.40
C ASP A 399 8.52 -26.28 9.11
N SER A 400 8.65 -27.53 8.60
CA SER A 400 9.63 -28.55 9.04
C SER A 400 9.89 -29.56 7.94
N GLY A 401 10.98 -30.34 8.08
CA GLY A 401 11.44 -31.28 7.08
C GLY A 401 12.33 -30.62 6.04
N ASP A 402 12.80 -31.40 5.08
CA ASP A 402 13.78 -30.98 4.08
C ASP A 402 13.33 -31.35 2.66
N LEU A 403 13.75 -30.53 1.70
CA LEU A 403 13.57 -30.71 0.27
C LEU A 403 14.95 -30.80 -0.39
N PHE A 404 15.12 -31.79 -1.25
CA PHE A 404 16.37 -32.02 -1.99
C PHE A 404 16.12 -32.11 -3.49
N LEU A 405 17.14 -31.71 -4.27
CA LEU A 405 17.23 -31.98 -5.70
C LEU A 405 18.59 -32.68 -5.92
N GLY A 406 18.56 -33.98 -6.26
CA GLY A 406 19.73 -34.83 -6.17
C GLY A 406 20.28 -34.87 -4.74
N ASP A 407 21.53 -34.52 -4.57
CA ASP A 407 22.16 -34.42 -3.27
C ASP A 407 22.17 -33.01 -2.67
N VAL A 408 21.58 -32.03 -3.38
CA VAL A 408 21.58 -30.62 -2.96
C VAL A 408 20.33 -30.31 -2.16
N LYS A 409 20.54 -29.80 -0.95
CA LYS A 409 19.44 -29.36 -0.09
C LYS A 409 18.91 -28.01 -0.59
N ALA A 410 17.60 -27.92 -0.79
CA ALA A 410 16.94 -26.72 -1.30
C ALA A 410 17.21 -25.47 -0.44
N ALA A 411 17.36 -25.65 0.89
CA ALA A 411 17.63 -24.55 1.81
C ALA A 411 19.00 -23.88 1.59
N ASP A 412 19.98 -24.61 1.03
CA ASP A 412 21.35 -24.13 0.79
C ASP A 412 21.47 -23.38 -0.55
N VAL A 413 20.47 -23.54 -1.43
CA VAL A 413 20.42 -22.92 -2.76
C VAL A 413 19.68 -21.61 -2.72
N SER A 414 20.19 -20.59 -3.45
CA SER A 414 19.47 -19.32 -3.62
C SER A 414 18.11 -19.55 -4.26
N LEU A 415 17.12 -18.84 -3.76
CA LEU A 415 15.74 -19.01 -4.21
C LEU A 415 15.56 -18.67 -5.70
N ARG A 416 16.35 -17.72 -6.21
CA ARG A 416 16.41 -17.38 -7.64
C ARG A 416 16.85 -18.59 -8.46
N SER A 417 18.02 -19.14 -8.13
CA SER A 417 18.59 -20.27 -8.88
C SER A 417 17.70 -21.50 -8.82
N TRP A 418 17.06 -21.75 -7.66
CA TRP A 418 16.07 -22.81 -7.53
C TRP A 418 14.88 -22.61 -8.46
N ARG A 419 14.22 -21.43 -8.39
CA ARG A 419 13.05 -21.13 -9.20
C ARG A 419 13.35 -21.05 -10.71
N ASP A 420 14.57 -20.75 -11.09
CA ASP A 420 15.00 -20.76 -12.49
C ASP A 420 14.98 -22.17 -13.09
N ALA A 421 15.22 -23.20 -12.28
CA ALA A 421 15.13 -24.59 -12.70
C ALA A 421 13.70 -25.09 -12.97
N PHE A 422 12.68 -24.39 -12.49
CA PHE A 422 11.27 -24.78 -12.58
C PHE A 422 10.47 -23.89 -13.53
N ALA A 423 9.48 -24.47 -14.21
CA ALA A 423 8.35 -23.72 -14.74
C ALA A 423 7.04 -24.33 -14.24
N VAL A 424 6.04 -23.48 -14.09
CA VAL A 424 4.69 -23.87 -13.62
C VAL A 424 3.67 -23.47 -14.67
N VAL A 425 2.87 -24.44 -15.12
CA VAL A 425 1.70 -24.22 -15.95
C VAL A 425 0.47 -24.52 -15.09
N SER A 426 -0.24 -23.47 -14.70
CA SER A 426 -1.40 -23.59 -13.79
C SER A 426 -2.71 -23.74 -14.57
N GLN A 427 -3.74 -24.31 -13.94
CA GLN A 427 -5.09 -24.46 -14.45
C GLN A 427 -5.67 -23.14 -14.99
N THR A 428 -5.43 -22.05 -14.30
CA THR A 428 -5.82 -20.70 -14.73
C THR A 428 -4.56 -19.87 -14.90
N PRO A 429 -4.08 -19.71 -16.15
CA PRO A 429 -2.86 -18.96 -16.40
C PRO A 429 -2.96 -17.50 -15.98
N ALA A 430 -1.95 -17.01 -15.26
CA ALA A 430 -1.84 -15.60 -14.91
C ALA A 430 -1.34 -14.81 -16.13
N LEU A 431 -2.24 -14.02 -16.75
CA LEU A 431 -1.91 -13.11 -17.84
C LEU A 431 -2.09 -11.66 -17.39
N PHE A 432 -1.15 -10.81 -17.83
CA PHE A 432 -1.15 -9.38 -17.55
C PHE A 432 -1.72 -8.60 -18.72
N ALA A 433 -2.33 -7.45 -18.45
CA ALA A 433 -2.68 -6.51 -19.49
C ALA A 433 -1.40 -6.04 -20.22
N GLY A 434 -1.34 -6.25 -21.51
CA GLY A 434 -0.16 -5.98 -22.33
C GLY A 434 -0.24 -6.73 -23.65
N SER A 435 0.85 -6.82 -24.42
CA SER A 435 0.87 -7.58 -25.66
C SER A 435 1.00 -9.09 -25.41
N LEU A 436 0.69 -9.90 -26.43
CA LEU A 436 0.99 -11.33 -26.41
C LEU A 436 2.50 -11.54 -26.20
N ARG A 437 3.34 -10.77 -26.90
CA ARG A 437 4.80 -10.75 -26.74
C ARG A 437 5.18 -10.52 -25.26
N ASP A 438 4.66 -9.46 -24.64
CA ASP A 438 4.95 -9.13 -23.23
C ASP A 438 4.61 -10.29 -22.29
N ASN A 439 3.51 -10.99 -22.57
CA ASN A 439 3.08 -12.12 -21.77
C ASN A 439 3.91 -13.40 -22.00
N ILE A 440 4.33 -13.68 -23.23
CA ILE A 440 5.19 -14.83 -23.52
C ILE A 440 6.60 -14.63 -22.93
N THR A 441 7.15 -13.42 -23.07
CA THR A 441 8.52 -13.10 -22.59
C THR A 441 8.57 -12.74 -21.11
N TYR A 442 7.44 -12.75 -20.40
CA TYR A 442 7.39 -12.35 -18.99
C TYR A 442 8.25 -13.24 -18.09
N GLY A 443 9.22 -12.64 -17.40
CA GLY A 443 10.13 -13.34 -16.45
C GLY A 443 11.36 -13.96 -17.11
N ILE A 444 11.57 -13.76 -18.40
CA ILE A 444 12.81 -14.20 -19.09
C ILE A 444 13.93 -13.21 -18.78
N GLY A 445 15.09 -13.71 -18.37
CA GLY A 445 16.22 -12.92 -17.88
C GLY A 445 17.15 -12.36 -18.97
N HIS A 446 16.90 -12.67 -20.25
CA HIS A 446 17.69 -12.23 -21.40
C HIS A 446 16.80 -11.58 -22.47
N GLU A 447 17.40 -10.93 -23.44
CA GLU A 447 16.70 -10.39 -24.59
C GLU A 447 16.31 -11.54 -25.54
N VAL A 448 15.01 -11.70 -25.77
CA VAL A 448 14.47 -12.80 -26.59
C VAL A 448 14.57 -12.43 -28.07
N SER A 449 15.22 -13.26 -28.86
CA SER A 449 15.34 -13.08 -30.30
C SER A 449 14.00 -13.36 -31.02
N GLY A 450 13.86 -12.83 -32.25
CA GLY A 450 12.70 -13.13 -33.08
C GLY A 450 12.56 -14.63 -33.38
N GLU A 451 13.67 -15.31 -33.64
CA GLU A 451 13.71 -16.75 -33.93
C GLU A 451 13.29 -17.60 -32.72
N GLU A 452 13.75 -17.28 -31.52
CA GLU A 452 13.30 -17.95 -30.29
C GLU A 452 11.81 -17.79 -30.08
N LEU A 453 11.30 -16.58 -30.31
CA LEU A 453 9.88 -16.28 -30.13
C LEU A 453 9.01 -17.00 -31.16
N GLU A 454 9.40 -17.02 -32.45
CA GLU A 454 8.71 -17.77 -33.50
C GLU A 454 8.69 -19.28 -33.21
N ARG A 455 9.82 -19.82 -32.74
CA ARG A 455 9.92 -21.24 -32.36
C ARG A 455 8.93 -21.60 -31.25
N VAL A 456 8.85 -20.82 -30.19
CA VAL A 456 7.94 -21.15 -29.08
C VAL A 456 6.48 -20.90 -29.44
N VAL A 457 6.18 -19.93 -30.30
CA VAL A 457 4.84 -19.71 -30.89
C VAL A 457 4.40 -20.94 -31.70
N GLU A 458 5.31 -21.52 -32.46
CA GLU A 458 5.03 -22.74 -33.22
C GLU A 458 4.82 -23.94 -32.28
N LEU A 459 5.76 -24.20 -31.38
CA LEU A 459 5.70 -25.34 -30.46
C LEU A 459 4.49 -25.28 -29.51
N ALA A 460 4.06 -24.09 -29.11
CA ALA A 460 2.87 -23.89 -28.28
C ALA A 460 1.57 -23.80 -29.06
N ASN A 461 1.59 -24.05 -30.39
CA ASN A 461 0.43 -23.95 -31.26
C ASN A 461 -0.30 -22.60 -31.18
N LEU A 462 0.47 -21.50 -31.18
CA LEU A 462 -0.05 -20.14 -31.11
C LEU A 462 -0.11 -19.44 -32.48
N LYS A 463 0.37 -20.06 -33.57
CA LYS A 463 0.43 -19.41 -34.88
C LYS A 463 -0.92 -18.86 -35.32
N ASP A 464 -1.98 -19.66 -35.19
CA ASP A 464 -3.33 -19.27 -35.59
C ASP A 464 -3.88 -18.15 -34.69
N VAL A 465 -3.58 -18.20 -33.41
CA VAL A 465 -3.96 -17.14 -32.47
C VAL A 465 -3.26 -15.81 -32.82
N VAL A 466 -1.97 -15.86 -33.12
CA VAL A 466 -1.20 -14.69 -33.54
C VAL A 466 -1.72 -14.16 -34.89
N ALA A 467 -2.05 -15.05 -35.85
CA ALA A 467 -2.55 -14.67 -37.18
C ALA A 467 -3.99 -14.11 -37.12
N SER A 468 -4.83 -14.59 -36.20
CA SER A 468 -6.23 -14.18 -36.10
C SER A 468 -6.44 -12.80 -35.46
N HIS A 469 -5.43 -12.27 -34.78
CA HIS A 469 -5.52 -10.99 -34.14
C HIS A 469 -4.75 -9.91 -34.91
N GLU A 470 -5.39 -8.77 -35.14
CA GLU A 470 -4.75 -7.60 -35.75
C GLU A 470 -3.60 -7.11 -34.86
N GLY A 471 -2.40 -7.02 -35.44
CA GLY A 471 -1.15 -6.70 -34.70
C GLY A 471 -0.32 -7.93 -34.30
N GLY A 472 -0.81 -9.16 -34.52
CA GLY A 472 -0.06 -10.38 -34.29
C GLY A 472 0.43 -10.50 -32.83
N LEU A 473 1.74 -10.66 -32.63
CA LEU A 473 2.34 -10.71 -31.29
C LEU A 473 2.19 -9.42 -30.48
N ASP A 474 1.94 -8.29 -31.14
CA ASP A 474 1.75 -6.99 -30.45
C ASP A 474 0.27 -6.73 -30.11
N TYR A 475 -0.63 -7.68 -30.43
CA TYR A 475 -2.02 -7.65 -29.99
C TYR A 475 -2.13 -7.47 -28.48
N LYS A 476 -2.94 -6.48 -28.05
CA LYS A 476 -3.11 -6.13 -26.63
C LYS A 476 -4.23 -6.94 -26.01
N ILE A 477 -3.89 -7.78 -25.05
CA ILE A 477 -4.84 -8.49 -24.19
C ILE A 477 -5.18 -7.66 -22.97
N GLY A 478 -6.40 -7.78 -22.48
CA GLY A 478 -6.87 -7.08 -21.30
C GLY A 478 -6.47 -7.78 -20.00
N LEU A 479 -6.96 -7.24 -18.88
CA LEU A 479 -6.74 -7.81 -17.54
C LEU A 479 -7.19 -9.27 -17.49
N LYS A 480 -6.37 -10.14 -16.87
CA LYS A 480 -6.61 -11.58 -16.72
C LYS A 480 -6.84 -12.30 -18.05
N GLY A 481 -6.17 -11.85 -19.11
CA GLY A 481 -6.27 -12.50 -20.42
C GLY A 481 -7.57 -12.21 -21.17
N THR A 482 -8.33 -11.16 -20.82
CA THR A 482 -9.54 -10.77 -21.55
C THR A 482 -9.19 -10.50 -23.02
N GLY A 483 -9.92 -11.12 -23.93
CA GLY A 483 -9.67 -11.10 -25.38
C GLY A 483 -9.12 -12.42 -25.91
N LEU A 484 -8.76 -13.36 -25.01
CA LEU A 484 -8.35 -14.73 -25.35
C LEU A 484 -9.32 -15.75 -24.74
N SER A 485 -9.59 -16.83 -25.45
CA SER A 485 -10.27 -18.01 -24.92
C SER A 485 -9.42 -18.72 -23.85
N GLY A 486 -10.01 -19.61 -23.06
CA GLY A 486 -9.28 -20.37 -22.04
C GLY A 486 -8.14 -21.22 -22.61
N GLY A 487 -8.36 -21.88 -23.77
CA GLY A 487 -7.32 -22.64 -24.45
C GLY A 487 -6.17 -21.75 -24.97
N GLU A 488 -6.50 -20.58 -25.54
CA GLU A 488 -5.48 -19.63 -26.01
C GLU A 488 -4.63 -19.09 -24.82
N GLN A 489 -5.27 -18.80 -23.68
CA GLN A 489 -4.55 -18.42 -22.45
C GLN A 489 -3.59 -19.54 -22.01
N GLN A 490 -4.03 -20.80 -22.09
CA GLN A 490 -3.23 -21.96 -21.75
C GLN A 490 -2.01 -22.07 -22.69
N ARG A 491 -2.22 -21.93 -24.01
CA ARG A 491 -1.13 -21.94 -24.99
C ARG A 491 -0.11 -20.82 -24.75
N VAL A 492 -0.53 -19.63 -24.34
CA VAL A 492 0.39 -18.54 -23.93
C VAL A 492 1.23 -18.96 -22.72
N ALA A 493 0.65 -19.66 -21.74
CA ALA A 493 1.40 -20.16 -20.59
C ALA A 493 2.38 -21.26 -20.97
N ILE A 494 2.01 -22.14 -21.89
CA ILE A 494 2.91 -23.17 -22.46
C ILE A 494 4.06 -22.49 -23.21
N ALA A 495 3.79 -21.49 -24.06
CA ALA A 495 4.85 -20.73 -24.76
C ALA A 495 5.84 -20.07 -23.79
N ARG A 496 5.33 -19.47 -22.69
CA ARG A 496 6.16 -18.91 -21.61
C ARG A 496 7.04 -19.96 -20.96
N ALA A 497 6.50 -21.15 -20.70
CA ALA A 497 7.25 -22.24 -20.09
C ALA A 497 8.30 -22.81 -21.07
N LEU A 498 7.97 -22.96 -22.36
CA LEU A 498 8.91 -23.36 -23.40
C LEU A 498 10.08 -22.38 -23.54
N LEU A 499 9.78 -21.08 -23.53
CA LEU A 499 10.80 -20.03 -23.64
C LEU A 499 11.75 -20.00 -22.44
N LYS A 500 11.25 -20.35 -21.26
CA LYS A 500 12.08 -20.47 -20.06
C LYS A 500 13.02 -21.67 -20.09
N ASP A 501 12.69 -22.71 -20.83
CA ASP A 501 13.43 -23.99 -20.98
C ASP A 501 13.83 -24.63 -19.63
N PRO A 502 12.87 -24.90 -18.71
CA PRO A 502 13.15 -25.44 -17.39
C PRO A 502 13.58 -26.91 -17.47
N LYS A 503 14.35 -27.37 -16.48
CA LYS A 503 14.63 -28.81 -16.31
C LYS A 503 13.50 -29.54 -15.59
N ILE A 504 12.71 -28.83 -14.79
CA ILE A 504 11.60 -29.36 -14.01
C ILE A 504 10.34 -28.59 -14.33
N LEU A 505 9.28 -29.33 -14.68
CA LEU A 505 7.97 -28.78 -15.07
C LEU A 505 6.92 -29.19 -14.05
N ILE A 506 6.14 -28.22 -13.58
CA ILE A 506 4.97 -28.46 -12.74
C ILE A 506 3.72 -28.12 -13.55
N LEU A 507 2.84 -29.10 -13.72
CA LEU A 507 1.55 -28.99 -14.40
C LEU A 507 0.43 -29.11 -13.36
N ASP A 508 -0.29 -28.01 -13.10
CA ASP A 508 -1.42 -28.01 -12.17
C ASP A 508 -2.72 -27.99 -12.97
N GLU A 509 -3.31 -29.19 -13.19
CA GLU A 509 -4.52 -29.39 -14.01
C GLU A 509 -4.44 -28.78 -15.44
N ALA A 510 -3.26 -28.79 -16.02
CA ALA A 510 -3.01 -28.09 -17.29
C ALA A 510 -3.83 -28.63 -18.47
N THR A 511 -4.37 -29.84 -18.38
CA THR A 511 -5.17 -30.49 -19.43
C THR A 511 -6.70 -30.37 -19.22
N ALA A 512 -7.15 -29.83 -18.07
CA ALA A 512 -8.56 -29.89 -17.68
C ALA A 512 -9.52 -29.02 -18.51
N ASN A 513 -9.01 -27.96 -19.14
CA ASN A 513 -9.80 -26.95 -19.86
C ASN A 513 -9.60 -26.98 -21.38
N LEU A 514 -9.00 -28.05 -21.93
CA LEU A 514 -8.78 -28.17 -23.38
C LEU A 514 -10.06 -28.53 -24.07
N ASP A 515 -10.35 -27.83 -25.18
CA ASP A 515 -11.56 -28.07 -26.00
C ASP A 515 -11.36 -29.32 -26.87
N ALA A 516 -12.35 -30.20 -26.93
CA ALA A 516 -12.27 -31.48 -27.65
C ALA A 516 -11.85 -31.37 -29.15
N LYS A 517 -11.98 -30.18 -29.75
CA LYS A 517 -11.54 -29.91 -31.12
C LYS A 517 -10.05 -29.57 -31.26
N THR A 518 -9.43 -29.05 -30.20
CA THR A 518 -8.01 -28.63 -30.17
C THR A 518 -7.18 -29.53 -29.26
N GLU A 519 -7.80 -30.55 -28.65
CA GLU A 519 -7.16 -31.42 -27.65
C GLU A 519 -5.89 -32.10 -28.19
N ASP A 520 -5.91 -32.57 -29.44
CA ASP A 520 -4.75 -33.23 -30.07
C ASP A 520 -3.58 -32.27 -30.35
N GLU A 521 -3.88 -31.02 -30.70
CA GLU A 521 -2.88 -29.99 -30.98
C GLU A 521 -2.27 -29.43 -29.68
N ASP A 522 -3.11 -29.22 -28.68
CA ASP A 522 -2.67 -28.76 -27.35
C ASP A 522 -1.83 -29.86 -26.64
N LYS A 523 -2.19 -31.14 -26.85
CA LYS A 523 -1.39 -32.29 -26.39
C LYS A 523 -0.01 -32.34 -27.04
N LYS A 524 0.14 -31.99 -28.31
CA LYS A 524 1.44 -31.91 -28.99
C LYS A 524 2.32 -30.82 -28.41
N GLY A 525 1.77 -29.63 -28.15
CA GLY A 525 2.48 -28.54 -27.48
C GLY A 525 2.95 -28.93 -26.07
N LEU A 526 2.07 -29.58 -25.30
CA LEU A 526 2.37 -30.07 -23.97
C LEU A 526 3.41 -31.22 -24.02
N ALA A 527 3.29 -32.18 -24.95
CA ALA A 527 4.27 -33.25 -25.12
C ALA A 527 5.67 -32.70 -25.47
N SER A 528 5.75 -31.66 -26.31
CA SER A 528 7.00 -30.97 -26.61
C SER A 528 7.58 -30.28 -25.36
N LEU A 529 6.72 -29.77 -24.50
CA LEU A 529 7.14 -29.15 -23.23
C LEU A 529 7.58 -30.21 -22.21
N MET A 530 6.99 -31.40 -22.20
CA MET A 530 7.32 -32.48 -21.25
C MET A 530 8.59 -33.26 -21.65
N ALA A 531 8.95 -33.27 -22.93
CA ALA A 531 10.08 -34.03 -23.45
C ALA A 531 11.40 -33.68 -22.72
N ASP A 532 12.15 -34.72 -22.34
CA ASP A 532 13.46 -34.63 -21.70
C ASP A 532 13.49 -33.83 -20.37
N ARG A 533 12.36 -33.75 -19.66
CA ARG A 533 12.23 -33.02 -18.38
C ARG A 533 11.69 -33.91 -17.27
N THR A 534 11.97 -33.53 -16.04
CA THR A 534 11.25 -34.05 -14.88
C THR A 534 9.91 -33.35 -14.78
N VAL A 535 8.81 -34.09 -14.84
CA VAL A 535 7.45 -33.53 -14.86
C VAL A 535 6.71 -33.93 -13.59
N ILE A 536 6.08 -32.96 -12.95
CA ILE A 536 5.20 -33.14 -11.82
C ILE A 536 3.80 -32.70 -12.26
N GLU A 537 2.87 -33.65 -12.37
CA GLU A 537 1.52 -33.37 -12.82
C GLU A 537 0.51 -33.57 -11.68
N ILE A 538 -0.26 -32.52 -11.37
CA ILE A 538 -1.41 -32.66 -10.47
C ILE A 538 -2.60 -33.10 -11.31
N ALA A 539 -3.02 -34.34 -11.12
CA ALA A 539 -4.08 -34.96 -11.90
C ALA A 539 -5.35 -35.21 -11.08
N HIS A 540 -6.50 -34.93 -11.72
CA HIS A 540 -7.84 -35.19 -11.19
C HIS A 540 -8.63 -36.17 -12.07
N LYS A 541 -8.10 -36.56 -13.23
CA LYS A 541 -8.74 -37.45 -14.20
C LYS A 541 -7.81 -38.58 -14.59
N ALA A 542 -8.39 -39.77 -14.86
CA ALA A 542 -7.63 -40.92 -15.33
C ALA A 542 -6.88 -40.66 -16.64
N SER A 543 -7.42 -39.80 -17.53
CA SER A 543 -6.80 -39.47 -18.81
C SER A 543 -5.43 -38.81 -18.66
N ALA A 544 -5.21 -38.02 -17.58
CA ALA A 544 -3.93 -37.37 -17.29
C ALA A 544 -2.89 -38.35 -16.70
N LEU A 545 -3.29 -39.55 -16.32
CA LEU A 545 -2.41 -40.55 -15.73
C LEU A 545 -1.80 -41.51 -16.76
N GLN A 546 -2.26 -41.49 -18.02
CA GLN A 546 -1.83 -42.43 -19.07
C GLN A 546 -0.34 -42.35 -19.35
N ASP A 547 0.23 -41.14 -19.25
CA ASP A 547 1.65 -40.86 -19.52
C ASP A 547 2.52 -40.83 -18.25
N ALA A 548 1.94 -41.16 -17.08
CA ALA A 548 2.68 -41.12 -15.82
C ALA A 548 3.56 -42.37 -15.61
N ASP A 549 4.84 -42.16 -15.38
CA ASP A 549 5.78 -43.20 -15.00
C ASP A 549 5.68 -43.58 -13.49
N HIS A 550 5.34 -42.58 -12.68
CA HIS A 550 5.30 -42.69 -11.23
C HIS A 550 4.04 -41.97 -10.68
N VAL A 551 3.46 -42.51 -9.64
CA VAL A 551 2.25 -41.95 -9.00
C VAL A 551 2.48 -41.79 -7.52
N ILE A 552 2.07 -40.65 -6.97
CA ILE A 552 2.03 -40.35 -5.54
C ILE A 552 0.58 -40.07 -5.17
N VAL A 553 0.02 -40.89 -4.28
CA VAL A 553 -1.35 -40.68 -3.76
C VAL A 553 -1.29 -39.96 -2.42
N LEU A 554 -1.96 -38.80 -2.37
CA LEU A 554 -2.08 -37.98 -1.17
C LEU A 554 -3.46 -38.11 -0.55
N ASP A 555 -3.51 -38.29 0.76
CA ASP A 555 -4.72 -38.17 1.55
C ASP A 555 -4.40 -37.49 2.89
N GLU A 556 -5.25 -36.53 3.29
CA GLU A 556 -5.11 -35.73 4.52
C GLU A 556 -3.68 -35.19 4.76
N GLY A 557 -2.99 -34.77 3.69
CA GLY A 557 -1.65 -34.19 3.74
C GLY A 557 -0.51 -35.21 3.91
N ARG A 558 -0.77 -36.50 3.73
CA ARG A 558 0.21 -37.61 3.83
C ARG A 558 0.24 -38.40 2.54
N VAL A 559 1.38 -39.05 2.28
CA VAL A 559 1.47 -40.04 1.20
C VAL A 559 0.87 -41.36 1.67
N THR A 560 -0.13 -41.86 0.94
CA THR A 560 -0.80 -43.15 1.23
C THR A 560 -0.34 -44.27 0.33
N ALA A 561 0.15 -43.96 -0.87
CA ALA A 561 0.78 -44.90 -1.78
C ALA A 561 1.74 -44.15 -2.71
N SER A 562 2.80 -44.79 -3.16
CA SER A 562 3.76 -44.23 -4.12
C SER A 562 4.43 -45.39 -4.88
N GLY A 563 4.49 -45.27 -6.20
CA GLY A 563 5.07 -46.30 -7.08
C GLY A 563 4.61 -46.15 -8.52
N THR A 564 4.78 -47.21 -9.30
CA THR A 564 4.22 -47.30 -10.66
C THR A 564 2.70 -47.38 -10.63
N ILE A 565 2.02 -47.05 -11.74
CA ILE A 565 0.56 -47.15 -11.85
C ILE A 565 0.06 -48.52 -11.39
N VAL A 566 0.72 -49.61 -11.82
CA VAL A 566 0.33 -50.97 -11.51
C VAL A 566 0.47 -51.32 -10.03
N GLU A 567 1.51 -50.82 -9.36
CA GLU A 567 1.72 -51.03 -7.93
C GLU A 567 0.68 -50.28 -7.12
N VAL A 568 0.50 -48.98 -7.42
CA VAL A 568 -0.46 -48.12 -6.69
C VAL A 568 -1.90 -48.57 -6.90
N GLU A 569 -2.27 -49.07 -8.08
CA GLU A 569 -3.60 -49.61 -8.36
C GLU A 569 -3.93 -50.86 -7.50
N LYS A 570 -2.92 -51.68 -7.21
CA LYS A 570 -3.09 -52.84 -6.33
C LYS A 570 -3.27 -52.45 -4.86
N GLU A 571 -2.59 -51.45 -4.41
CA GLU A 571 -2.48 -51.09 -2.99
C GLU A 571 -3.54 -50.07 -2.55
N ASN A 572 -3.92 -49.10 -3.43
CA ASN A 572 -4.75 -47.97 -3.06
C ASN A 572 -6.16 -48.04 -3.66
N ALA A 573 -7.18 -48.06 -2.80
CA ALA A 573 -8.57 -48.13 -3.21
C ALA A 573 -9.08 -46.86 -3.93
N PHE A 574 -8.63 -45.69 -3.50
CA PHE A 574 -8.98 -44.41 -4.15
C PHE A 574 -8.43 -44.37 -5.58
N PHE A 575 -7.21 -44.79 -5.75
CA PHE A 575 -6.58 -44.79 -7.09
C PHE A 575 -7.29 -45.77 -8.04
N ARG A 576 -7.66 -46.95 -7.56
CA ARG A 576 -8.50 -47.91 -8.34
C ARG A 576 -9.79 -47.28 -8.83
N GLN A 577 -10.50 -46.57 -7.95
CA GLN A 577 -11.74 -45.89 -8.34
C GLN A 577 -11.48 -44.79 -9.38
N LEU A 578 -10.38 -44.03 -9.22
CA LEU A 578 -10.01 -42.98 -10.17
C LEU A 578 -9.73 -43.53 -11.57
N MET A 579 -9.10 -44.69 -11.67
CA MET A 579 -8.78 -45.35 -12.95
C MET A 579 -10.00 -46.00 -13.64
N GLN A 580 -11.12 -46.19 -12.93
CA GLN A 580 -12.36 -46.78 -13.47
C GLN A 580 -13.32 -45.72 -14.06
N VAL A 581 -13.06 -44.42 -13.82
CA VAL A 581 -13.85 -43.29 -14.31
C VAL A 581 -13.18 -42.66 -15.53
#